data_863a00022bbedf3d25c7b326e4951584
#
_entry.id   863a00022bbedf3d25c7b326e4951584
#
_cell.length_a   1.000
_cell.length_b   1.000
_cell.length_c   1.000
_cell.angle_alpha   90.00
_cell.angle_beta   90.00
_cell.angle_gamma   90.00
#
_symmetry.space_group_name_H-M   'P 1'
#
loop_
_entity.id
_entity.type
_entity.pdbx_description
1 polymer ?
#
loop_
_entity_poly.entity_id
_entity_poly.type
_entity_poly.pdbx_seq_one_letter_code
_entity_poly.pdbx_strand_id
1 'polypeptide(L)'
;MHIDNFEQHIDATIVDRGLEYFEEELVEEVEQVDKGEFSASVRGNDDYEVYVRLDDEGNIIEKDCTCPFDWGDTCKHEVALLFFIRDKELHKQHLSSIELRI
;
A
#
# COMPACT_ATOMS: atom_id res chain seq x y z
N MET A 1 -6.72 7.93 8.11
CA MET A 1 -6.10 6.60 8.17
C MET A 1 -4.60 6.76 7.94
N HIS A 2 -3.80 6.21 8.81
CA HIS A 2 -2.34 6.37 8.77
C HIS A 2 -1.68 5.05 8.39
N ILE A 3 -0.52 5.14 7.75
CA ILE A 3 0.21 3.94 7.31
C ILE A 3 0.57 3.02 8.49
N ASP A 4 0.73 3.56 9.69
CA ASP A 4 1.10 2.77 10.86
C ASP A 4 -0.09 2.10 11.53
N ASN A 5 -1.32 2.49 11.22
CA ASN A 5 -2.49 1.94 11.91
C ASN A 5 -3.71 1.73 11.00
N PHE A 6 -3.49 1.60 9.71
CA PHE A 6 -4.62 1.49 8.77
C PHE A 6 -5.49 0.25 9.06
N GLU A 7 -4.92 -0.80 9.67
CA GLU A 7 -5.67 -2.01 9.99
C GLU A 7 -6.84 -1.74 10.93
N GLN A 8 -6.75 -0.69 11.73
CA GLN A 8 -7.81 -0.37 12.70
C GLN A 8 -9.00 0.31 12.04
N HIS A 9 -8.86 0.72 10.79
CA HIS A 9 -9.89 1.48 10.09
C HIS A 9 -10.51 0.72 8.92
N ILE A 10 -10.11 -0.52 8.71
CA ILE A 10 -10.54 -1.33 7.58
C ILE A 10 -11.13 -2.63 8.12
N ASP A 11 -12.11 -3.18 7.41
CA ASP A 11 -12.73 -4.45 7.77
C ASP A 11 -11.65 -5.52 7.94
N ALA A 12 -11.75 -6.28 9.04
CA ALA A 12 -10.73 -7.27 9.37
C ALA A 12 -10.55 -8.34 8.29
N THR A 13 -11.63 -8.73 7.63
CA THR A 13 -11.55 -9.73 6.56
C THR A 13 -10.73 -9.18 5.39
N ILE A 14 -10.92 -7.92 5.07
CA ILE A 14 -10.18 -7.28 3.97
C ILE A 14 -8.71 -7.14 4.36
N VAL A 15 -8.45 -6.78 5.60
CA VAL A 15 -7.07 -6.69 6.10
C VAL A 15 -6.38 -8.04 6.01
N ASP A 16 -7.04 -9.12 6.45
CA ASP A 16 -6.47 -10.46 6.40
C ASP A 16 -6.17 -10.88 4.96
N ARG A 17 -7.08 -10.57 4.05
CA ARG A 17 -6.88 -10.89 2.65
C ARG A 17 -5.71 -10.13 2.04
N GLY A 18 -5.63 -8.84 2.37
CA GLY A 18 -4.52 -8.02 1.89
C GLY A 18 -3.19 -8.51 2.42
N LEU A 19 -3.16 -8.93 3.68
CA LEU A 19 -1.95 -9.47 4.28
C LEU A 19 -1.51 -10.74 3.57
N GLU A 20 -2.45 -11.63 3.23
CA GLU A 20 -2.15 -12.84 2.47
C GLU A 20 -1.51 -12.50 1.13
N TYR A 21 -2.08 -11.53 0.41
CA TYR A 21 -1.53 -11.10 -0.87
C TYR A 21 -0.11 -10.58 -0.72
N PHE A 22 0.12 -9.82 0.35
CA PHE A 22 1.45 -9.29 0.62
C PHE A 22 2.43 -10.42 0.95
N GLU A 23 2.03 -11.36 1.79
CA GLU A 23 2.89 -12.46 2.22
C GLU A 23 3.21 -13.43 1.09
N GLU A 24 2.31 -13.57 0.14
CA GLU A 24 2.54 -14.41 -1.03
C GLU A 24 3.29 -13.70 -2.13
N GLU A 25 3.74 -12.47 -1.85
CA GLU A 25 4.54 -11.68 -2.77
C GLU A 25 3.80 -11.37 -4.08
N LEU A 26 2.51 -11.14 -3.97
CA LEU A 26 1.67 -10.81 -5.13
C LEU A 26 1.68 -9.33 -5.46
N VAL A 27 2.28 -8.49 -4.60
CA VAL A 27 2.46 -7.07 -4.87
C VAL A 27 3.75 -6.93 -5.67
N GLU A 28 3.62 -6.52 -6.92
CA GLU A 28 4.73 -6.50 -7.86
C GLU A 28 4.91 -5.12 -8.48
N GLU A 29 6.11 -4.87 -9.00
CA GLU A 29 6.39 -3.66 -9.76
C GLU A 29 6.06 -2.39 -8.98
N VAL A 30 6.40 -2.38 -7.71
CA VAL A 30 6.14 -1.21 -6.88
C VAL A 30 7.07 -0.08 -7.28
N GLU A 31 6.48 1.07 -7.60
CA GLU A 31 7.24 2.27 -7.97
C GLU A 31 6.81 3.43 -7.10
N GLN A 32 7.76 4.20 -6.66
CA GLN A 32 7.46 5.48 -6.05
C GLN A 32 7.49 6.52 -7.16
N VAL A 33 6.30 6.95 -7.60
CA VAL A 33 6.19 7.83 -8.75
C VAL A 33 6.41 9.29 -8.38
N ASP A 34 6.29 9.60 -7.10
CA ASP A 34 6.58 10.93 -6.57
C ASP A 34 6.69 10.78 -5.06
N LYS A 35 7.05 11.85 -4.37
CA LYS A 35 7.13 11.82 -2.92
C LYS A 35 5.77 11.42 -2.34
N GLY A 36 5.77 10.32 -1.58
CA GLY A 36 4.55 9.81 -0.97
C GLY A 36 3.59 9.11 -1.92
N GLU A 37 3.90 9.03 -3.21
CA GLU A 37 3.00 8.43 -4.20
C GLU A 37 3.57 7.11 -4.70
N PHE A 38 2.78 6.06 -4.57
CA PHE A 38 3.21 4.71 -4.91
C PHE A 38 2.22 4.06 -5.87
N SER A 39 2.76 3.35 -6.85
CA SER A 39 1.97 2.59 -7.80
C SER A 39 2.51 1.17 -7.83
N ALA A 40 1.63 0.20 -8.00
CA ALA A 40 2.04 -1.19 -8.04
C ALA A 40 1.04 -2.02 -8.82
N SER A 41 1.49 -3.21 -9.21
CA SER A 41 0.63 -4.22 -9.80
C SER A 41 0.41 -5.30 -8.75
N VAL A 42 -0.83 -5.66 -8.48
CA VAL A 42 -1.15 -6.72 -7.53
C VAL A 42 -1.81 -7.85 -8.28
N ARG A 43 -1.22 -9.03 -8.19
CA ARG A 43 -1.69 -10.20 -8.91
C ARG A 43 -2.81 -10.89 -8.15
N GLY A 44 -3.99 -10.98 -8.78
CA GLY A 44 -5.12 -11.72 -8.25
C GLY A 44 -5.66 -12.59 -9.37
N ASN A 45 -6.97 -12.56 -9.61
CA ASN A 45 -7.56 -13.20 -10.78
C ASN A 45 -7.10 -12.51 -12.06
N ASP A 46 -6.74 -11.26 -11.93
CA ASP A 46 -6.14 -10.43 -12.96
C ASP A 46 -5.00 -9.67 -12.33
N ASP A 47 -4.26 -8.91 -13.13
CA ASP A 47 -3.28 -7.97 -12.60
C ASP A 47 -3.98 -6.64 -12.40
N TYR A 48 -4.05 -6.20 -11.15
CA TYR A 48 -4.74 -4.96 -10.80
C TYR A 48 -3.74 -3.86 -10.55
N GLU A 49 -4.04 -2.67 -11.06
CA GLU A 49 -3.20 -1.50 -10.82
C GLU A 49 -3.66 -0.82 -9.55
N VAL A 50 -2.74 -0.59 -8.64
CA VAL A 50 -3.05 0.01 -7.34
C VAL A 50 -2.22 1.27 -7.16
N TYR A 51 -2.85 2.30 -6.62
CA TYR A 51 -2.21 3.58 -6.36
C TYR A 51 -2.51 4.01 -4.93
N VAL A 52 -1.49 4.52 -4.24
CA VAL A 52 -1.63 5.03 -2.88
C VAL A 52 -0.80 6.30 -2.76
N ARG A 53 -1.37 7.33 -2.14
CA ARG A 53 -0.63 8.56 -1.86
C ARG A 53 -0.70 8.87 -0.36
N LEU A 54 0.45 9.16 0.21
CA LEU A 54 0.59 9.54 1.61
C LEU A 54 1.05 11.00 1.69
N ASP A 55 0.65 11.68 2.75
CA ASP A 55 1.18 13.02 3.02
C ASP A 55 2.54 12.90 3.74
N ASP A 56 3.11 14.03 4.09
CA ASP A 56 4.44 14.07 4.72
C ASP A 56 4.48 13.38 6.08
N GLU A 57 3.33 13.19 6.70
CA GLU A 57 3.25 12.57 8.01
C GLU A 57 2.87 11.09 7.96
N GLY A 58 2.64 10.57 6.77
CA GLY A 58 2.27 9.17 6.61
C GLY A 58 0.78 8.91 6.62
N ASN A 59 -0.04 9.97 6.56
CA ASN A 59 -1.48 9.78 6.44
C ASN A 59 -1.83 9.37 5.02
N ILE A 60 -2.73 8.41 4.88
CA ILE A 60 -3.18 7.93 3.59
C ILE A 60 -4.23 8.90 3.09
N ILE A 61 -3.89 9.69 2.08
CA ILE A 61 -4.76 10.75 1.58
C ILE A 61 -5.45 10.39 0.27
N GLU A 62 -4.95 9.38 -0.44
CA GLU A 62 -5.58 8.94 -1.67
C GLU A 62 -5.22 7.50 -1.94
N LYS A 63 -6.16 6.73 -2.48
CA LYS A 63 -5.90 5.35 -2.89
C LYS A 63 -6.88 4.97 -3.99
N ASP A 64 -6.44 4.07 -4.88
CA ASP A 64 -7.24 3.65 -6.00
C ASP A 64 -6.82 2.26 -6.42
N CYS A 65 -7.73 1.52 -7.03
CA CYS A 65 -7.47 0.18 -7.54
C CYS A 65 -8.42 -0.10 -8.69
N THR A 66 -7.93 -0.80 -9.71
CA THR A 66 -8.74 -1.09 -10.90
C THR A 66 -9.66 -2.30 -10.72
N CYS A 67 -9.64 -2.95 -9.56
CA CYS A 67 -10.51 -4.11 -9.33
C CYS A 67 -11.98 -3.67 -9.19
N PRO A 68 -12.92 -4.59 -9.43
CA PRO A 68 -14.36 -4.24 -9.38
C PRO A 68 -14.95 -4.23 -7.97
N PHE A 69 -14.14 -3.94 -6.96
CA PHE A 69 -14.58 -3.92 -5.57
C PHE A 69 -15.36 -2.63 -5.30
N ASP A 70 -16.56 -2.76 -4.76
CA ASP A 70 -17.39 -1.60 -4.46
C ASP A 70 -18.09 -1.72 -3.10
N TRP A 71 -17.56 -2.54 -2.21
CA TRP A 71 -18.16 -2.80 -0.90
C TRP A 71 -17.72 -1.83 0.18
N GLY A 72 -16.76 -0.97 -0.12
CA GLY A 72 -16.24 -0.03 0.84
C GLY A 72 -15.13 0.79 0.21
N ASP A 73 -14.45 1.57 1.03
CA ASP A 73 -13.44 2.51 0.55
C ASP A 73 -12.10 1.86 0.23
N THR A 74 -11.84 0.67 0.77
CA THR A 74 -10.51 0.06 0.63
C THR A 74 -10.65 -1.42 0.30
N CYS A 75 -10.03 -1.86 -0.78
CA CYS A 75 -10.05 -3.25 -1.18
C CYS A 75 -8.79 -3.97 -0.69
N LYS A 76 -8.80 -5.30 -0.81
CA LYS A 76 -7.67 -6.12 -0.36
C LYS A 76 -6.38 -5.82 -1.12
N HIS A 77 -6.48 -5.39 -2.38
CA HIS A 77 -5.28 -5.08 -3.17
C HIS A 77 -4.63 -3.81 -2.66
N GLU A 78 -5.43 -2.82 -2.28
CA GLU A 78 -4.90 -1.61 -1.68
C GLU A 78 -4.25 -1.92 -0.34
N VAL A 79 -4.87 -2.78 0.46
CA VAL A 79 -4.30 -3.18 1.75
C VAL A 79 -2.94 -3.86 1.54
N ALA A 80 -2.84 -4.72 0.53
CA ALA A 80 -1.58 -5.40 0.24
C ALA A 80 -0.47 -4.40 -0.05
N LEU A 81 -0.76 -3.36 -0.83
CA LEU A 81 0.22 -2.32 -1.11
C LEU A 81 0.57 -1.54 0.15
N LEU A 82 -0.42 -1.26 0.99
CA LEU A 82 -0.16 -0.55 2.25
C LEU A 82 0.78 -1.35 3.15
N PHE A 83 0.59 -2.67 3.25
CA PHE A 83 1.52 -3.51 3.99
C PHE A 83 2.91 -3.47 3.39
N PHE A 84 3.00 -3.48 2.06
CA PHE A 84 4.29 -3.43 1.38
C PHE A 84 5.01 -2.13 1.70
N ILE A 85 4.31 -1.00 1.60
CA ILE A 85 4.90 0.31 1.87
C ILE A 85 5.41 0.37 3.30
N ARG A 86 4.60 -0.10 4.25
CA ARG A 86 4.98 -0.06 5.67
C ARG A 86 6.15 -0.98 5.96
N ASP A 87 6.12 -2.19 5.40
CA ASP A 87 7.17 -3.18 5.65
C ASP A 87 8.51 -2.72 5.11
N LYS A 88 8.51 -2.09 3.95
CA LYS A 88 9.73 -1.57 3.34
C LYS A 88 10.07 -0.17 3.81
N GLU A 89 9.21 0.42 4.64
CA GLU A 89 9.39 1.77 5.18
C GLU A 89 9.57 2.82 4.09
N LEU A 90 8.86 2.64 2.99
CA LEU A 90 8.97 3.57 1.87
C LEU A 90 8.51 4.97 2.23
N HIS A 91 7.60 5.08 3.20
CA HIS A 91 7.11 6.37 3.67
C HIS A 91 8.20 7.13 4.45
N LYS A 92 9.31 6.47 4.78
CA LYS A 92 10.45 7.07 5.47
C LYS A 92 11.65 7.17 4.53
N GLN A 93 11.44 7.13 3.25
CA GLN A 93 12.52 7.05 2.29
C GLN A 93 13.52 8.19 2.42
N HIS A 94 13.06 9.38 2.71
CA HIS A 94 13.95 10.53 2.90
C HIS A 94 14.93 10.29 4.05
N LEU A 95 14.52 9.57 5.08
CA LEU A 95 15.40 9.24 6.19
C LEU A 95 16.38 8.13 5.80
N SER A 96 15.90 7.17 5.01
CA SER A 96 16.73 6.08 4.55
C SER A 96 17.91 6.58 3.74
N SER A 97 17.68 7.58 2.90
CA SER A 97 18.77 8.10 2.09
C SER A 97 19.84 8.77 2.95
N ILE A 98 19.47 9.26 4.13
CA ILE A 98 20.44 9.80 5.07
C ILE A 98 21.25 8.68 5.68
N GLU A 99 20.61 7.61 6.04
CA GLU A 99 21.28 6.49 6.67
C GLU A 99 22.27 5.80 5.75
N LEU A 100 21.96 5.75 4.49
CA LEU A 100 22.80 5.03 3.54
C LEU A 100 24.19 5.62 3.40
N ARG A 101 24.36 6.82 3.82
CA ARG A 101 25.66 7.47 3.72
C ARG A 101 26.59 7.13 4.84
N ILE A 102 26.13 6.46 5.81
CA ILE A 102 26.93 6.12 6.98
C ILE A 102 27.59 4.75 6.85
#